data_6892ec175cbcfd3142ec534536403dbb
#
_entry.id   6892ec175cbcfd3142ec534536403dbb
#
_cell.length_a   1.000
_cell.length_b   1.000
_cell.length_c   1.000
_cell.angle_alpha   90.00
_cell.angle_beta   90.00
_cell.angle_gamma   90.00
#
_symmetry.space_group_name_H-M   'P 1'
#
loop_
_entity.id
_entity.type
_entity.pdbx_description
1 polymer ?
#
loop_
_entity_poly.entity_id
_entity_poly.type
_entity_poly.pdbx_seq_one_letter_code
_entity_poly.pdbx_strand_id
1 'polypeptide(L)'
;MDTETVSPNFDDIRPLNNSEVKDAIEKLVANEDFERALRYIKPNLNWEEFSVAMRACKTKEEFKSTLAYDAVMTVAKNTTFSLTISGRSRLPKDKAACTFISNHRDIVLDASFLNVMLYDVGYGMTQVDIGDNLLIRPWIETLVRLNNSFIVKRGVSVRQMLEVSKTLSAYIHHAIKNVNESVWIAQREGRAKDSDDRTQGSVLKMLSIGGDKDNLLLNLMDLNIVPVAISYEFDPCDFLKAKEFQMKRDDPDYVKCQRDDLLSMETGILNNKGRVHFTITSPINDSLAKLDKDMEKNELVSAIASVIDREIYKNYRFYPCNYVAYDLLNGTRRFQEHYGPKDKKQFEEYLQGQLDKIVLPNKDEAFLRKKILEMYSNPLKNYLTTL
;
A
#
# COMPACT_ATOMS: atom_id res chain seq x y z
N MET A 1 -10.55 -16.76 41.32
CA MET A 1 -9.51 -15.75 41.09
C MET A 1 -9.77 -15.20 39.71
N ASP A 2 -10.49 -14.13 39.62
CA ASP A 2 -10.74 -13.43 38.34
C ASP A 2 -9.42 -12.82 37.94
N THR A 3 -8.78 -13.42 36.92
CA THR A 3 -7.69 -12.77 36.23
C THR A 3 -8.31 -11.59 35.48
N GLU A 4 -8.21 -10.39 36.05
CA GLU A 4 -8.39 -9.16 35.27
C GLU A 4 -7.49 -9.27 34.02
N THR A 5 -8.11 -9.52 32.90
CA THR A 5 -7.45 -9.41 31.60
C THR A 5 -7.13 -7.95 31.40
N VAL A 6 -5.91 -7.53 31.77
CA VAL A 6 -5.41 -6.19 31.46
C VAL A 6 -5.51 -6.03 29.95
N SER A 7 -6.37 -5.12 29.50
CA SER A 7 -6.48 -4.79 28.07
C SER A 7 -5.10 -4.42 27.54
N PRO A 8 -4.66 -4.99 26.42
CA PRO A 8 -3.35 -4.68 25.88
C PRO A 8 -3.21 -3.17 25.65
N ASN A 9 -2.10 -2.61 26.11
CA ASN A 9 -1.80 -1.20 25.84
C ASN A 9 -1.22 -1.08 24.43
N PHE A 10 -1.90 -0.34 23.55
CA PHE A 10 -1.49 -0.07 22.17
C PHE A 10 -1.00 1.37 21.95
N ASP A 11 -0.78 2.16 23.01
CA ASP A 11 -0.45 3.58 22.90
C ASP A 11 0.77 3.88 22.03
N ASP A 12 1.73 2.96 22.01
CA ASP A 12 2.95 3.09 21.17
C ASP A 12 2.68 2.98 19.67
N ILE A 13 1.60 2.31 19.26
CA ILE A 13 1.36 2.00 17.84
C ILE A 13 0.02 2.51 17.29
N ARG A 14 -1.00 2.69 18.11
CA ARG A 14 -2.35 3.08 17.69
C ARG A 14 -2.40 4.46 17.00
N PRO A 15 -3.40 4.74 16.16
CA PRO A 15 -3.76 6.10 15.78
C PRO A 15 -4.10 6.97 17.01
N LEU A 16 -4.15 8.29 16.82
CA LEU A 16 -4.59 9.19 17.88
C LEU A 16 -6.08 8.96 18.23
N ASN A 17 -6.42 9.18 19.50
CA ASN A 17 -7.81 9.31 19.93
C ASN A 17 -8.33 10.72 19.63
N ASN A 18 -9.64 10.92 19.56
CA ASN A 18 -10.22 12.24 19.31
C ASN A 18 -9.84 13.28 20.36
N SER A 19 -9.59 12.88 21.61
CA SER A 19 -9.09 13.77 22.67
C SER A 19 -7.70 14.33 22.40
N GLU A 20 -6.90 13.66 21.57
CA GLU A 20 -5.52 14.04 21.23
C GLU A 20 -5.42 14.92 19.96
N VAL A 21 -6.52 15.04 19.20
CA VAL A 21 -6.56 15.72 17.88
C VAL A 21 -6.19 17.20 17.99
N LYS A 22 -6.72 17.91 18.99
CA LYS A 22 -6.43 19.33 19.17
C LYS A 22 -4.95 19.60 19.36
N ASP A 23 -4.30 18.86 20.26
CA ASP A 23 -2.88 19.03 20.55
C ASP A 23 -1.98 18.62 19.35
N ALA A 24 -2.39 17.58 18.62
CA ALA A 24 -1.71 17.16 17.40
C ALA A 24 -1.77 18.26 16.31
N ILE A 25 -2.94 18.85 16.11
CA ILE A 25 -3.13 19.94 15.15
C ILE A 25 -2.27 21.15 15.51
N GLU A 26 -2.25 21.58 16.80
CA GLU A 26 -1.41 22.70 17.22
C GLU A 26 0.08 22.43 16.99
N LYS A 27 0.55 21.22 17.26
CA LYS A 27 1.94 20.80 16.97
C LYS A 27 2.26 20.87 15.48
N LEU A 28 1.34 20.41 14.62
CA LEU A 28 1.51 20.43 13.16
C LEU A 28 1.51 21.87 12.62
N VAL A 29 0.55 22.70 13.03
CA VAL A 29 0.44 24.08 12.56
C VAL A 29 1.63 24.94 12.99
N ALA A 30 2.22 24.66 14.15
CA ALA A 30 3.42 25.35 14.64
C ALA A 30 4.72 24.84 13.99
N ASN A 31 4.67 23.83 13.13
CA ASN A 31 5.87 23.20 12.56
C ASN A 31 6.18 23.72 11.16
N GLU A 32 7.28 24.46 11.02
CA GLU A 32 7.72 25.06 9.73
C GLU A 32 8.05 24.01 8.66
N ASP A 33 8.58 22.85 9.04
CA ASP A 33 8.88 21.77 8.06
C ASP A 33 7.59 21.17 7.49
N PHE A 34 6.55 21.07 8.30
CA PHE A 34 5.23 20.63 7.85
C PHE A 34 4.61 21.66 6.89
N GLU A 35 4.64 22.96 7.22
CA GLU A 35 4.19 24.01 6.32
C GLU A 35 4.95 23.96 4.99
N ARG A 36 6.28 23.85 5.04
CA ARG A 36 7.14 23.79 3.84
C ARG A 36 6.81 22.58 2.97
N ALA A 37 6.59 21.40 3.58
CA ALA A 37 6.19 20.20 2.86
C ALA A 37 4.84 20.35 2.16
N LEU A 38 3.85 20.96 2.83
CA LEU A 38 2.54 21.21 2.22
C LEU A 38 2.60 22.24 1.09
N ARG A 39 3.34 23.32 1.25
CA ARG A 39 3.55 24.32 0.19
C ARG A 39 4.27 23.73 -1.03
N TYR A 40 5.16 22.77 -0.82
CA TYR A 40 5.83 22.04 -1.91
C TYR A 40 4.83 21.23 -2.75
N ILE A 41 3.89 20.55 -2.10
CA ILE A 41 2.83 19.76 -2.78
C ILE A 41 1.76 20.68 -3.39
N LYS A 42 1.43 21.79 -2.70
CA LYS A 42 0.39 22.75 -3.08
C LYS A 42 0.99 24.18 -3.04
N PRO A 43 1.72 24.63 -4.08
CA PRO A 43 2.46 25.90 -4.07
C PRO A 43 1.61 27.15 -3.76
N ASN A 44 0.33 27.10 -4.11
CA ASN A 44 -0.62 28.21 -3.88
C ASN A 44 -1.40 28.07 -2.56
N LEU A 45 -0.91 27.25 -1.60
CA LEU A 45 -1.57 27.06 -0.31
C LEU A 45 -1.55 28.36 0.50
N ASN A 46 -2.75 28.85 0.85
CA ASN A 46 -2.89 29.88 1.87
C ASN A 46 -2.76 29.22 3.25
N TRP A 47 -1.59 29.40 3.89
CA TRP A 47 -1.29 28.73 5.16
C TRP A 47 -2.17 29.21 6.31
N GLU A 48 -2.55 30.50 6.32
CA GLU A 48 -3.41 31.04 7.38
C GLU A 48 -4.80 30.39 7.33
N GLU A 49 -5.42 30.39 6.14
CA GLU A 49 -6.72 29.74 5.95
C GLU A 49 -6.66 28.23 6.24
N PHE A 50 -5.60 27.58 5.78
CA PHE A 50 -5.40 26.14 6.01
C PHE A 50 -5.24 25.84 7.51
N SER A 51 -4.47 26.65 8.23
CA SER A 51 -4.27 26.51 9.67
C SER A 51 -5.57 26.72 10.46
N VAL A 52 -6.40 27.67 10.03
CA VAL A 52 -7.74 27.87 10.62
C VAL A 52 -8.62 26.66 10.37
N ALA A 53 -8.62 26.13 9.14
CA ALA A 53 -9.38 24.91 8.82
C ALA A 53 -8.90 23.68 9.60
N MET A 54 -7.59 23.51 9.79
CA MET A 54 -7.05 22.46 10.66
C MET A 54 -7.54 22.58 12.10
N ARG A 55 -7.48 23.78 12.68
CA ARG A 55 -7.93 24.05 14.07
C ARG A 55 -9.43 23.88 14.26
N ALA A 56 -10.21 23.97 13.20
CA ALA A 56 -11.64 23.71 13.22
C ALA A 56 -11.98 22.22 13.41
N CYS A 57 -11.09 21.33 12.98
CA CYS A 57 -11.28 19.88 13.14
C CYS A 57 -11.19 19.47 14.62
N LYS A 58 -12.20 18.78 15.10
CA LYS A 58 -12.30 18.27 16.50
C LYS A 58 -12.06 16.76 16.57
N THR A 59 -12.22 16.06 15.46
CA THR A 59 -12.09 14.62 15.35
C THR A 59 -11.17 14.23 14.23
N LYS A 60 -10.60 13.03 14.30
CA LYS A 60 -9.83 12.43 13.21
C LYS A 60 -10.67 12.34 11.93
N GLU A 61 -11.94 12.00 12.05
CA GLU A 61 -12.84 11.86 10.92
C GLU A 61 -13.05 13.20 10.18
N GLU A 62 -13.23 14.30 10.91
CA GLU A 62 -13.29 15.64 10.30
C GLU A 62 -11.99 15.98 9.58
N PHE A 63 -10.82 15.72 10.19
CA PHE A 63 -9.53 15.95 9.56
C PHE A 63 -9.38 15.11 8.27
N LYS A 64 -9.69 13.82 8.32
CA LYS A 64 -9.57 12.90 7.18
C LYS A 64 -10.52 13.26 6.04
N SER A 65 -11.78 13.49 6.35
CA SER A 65 -12.84 13.70 5.36
C SER A 65 -12.80 15.09 4.70
N THR A 66 -12.08 16.03 5.28
CA THR A 66 -11.92 17.39 4.72
C THR A 66 -10.50 17.62 4.19
N LEU A 67 -9.55 17.75 5.09
CA LEU A 67 -8.20 18.22 4.72
C LEU A 67 -7.35 17.13 4.05
N ALA A 68 -7.34 15.91 4.61
CA ALA A 68 -6.59 14.81 4.02
C ALA A 68 -7.22 14.36 2.70
N TYR A 69 -8.54 14.27 2.62
CA TYR A 69 -9.29 13.97 1.40
C TYR A 69 -8.96 14.99 0.28
N ASP A 70 -9.05 16.30 0.55
CA ASP A 70 -8.75 17.36 -0.42
C ASP A 70 -7.29 17.29 -0.92
N ALA A 71 -6.35 17.03 -0.01
CA ALA A 71 -4.94 16.88 -0.37
C ALA A 71 -4.72 15.68 -1.32
N VAL A 72 -5.29 14.51 -1.00
CA VAL A 72 -5.17 13.30 -1.82
C VAL A 72 -5.86 13.49 -3.18
N MET A 73 -7.05 14.09 -3.21
CA MET A 73 -7.76 14.36 -4.48
C MET A 73 -7.05 15.41 -5.33
N THR A 74 -6.35 16.38 -4.71
CA THR A 74 -5.49 17.32 -5.44
C THR A 74 -4.33 16.58 -6.11
N VAL A 75 -3.66 15.66 -5.42
CA VAL A 75 -2.61 14.81 -6.00
C VAL A 75 -3.19 13.94 -7.13
N ALA A 76 -4.32 13.28 -6.90
CA ALA A 76 -4.97 12.46 -7.92
C ALA A 76 -5.27 13.26 -9.19
N LYS A 77 -5.87 14.45 -9.05
CA LYS A 77 -6.20 15.34 -10.18
C LYS A 77 -4.97 15.78 -10.97
N ASN A 78 -3.86 16.05 -10.28
CA ASN A 78 -2.66 16.58 -10.92
C ASN A 78 -1.77 15.49 -11.54
N THR A 79 -1.88 14.23 -11.08
CA THR A 79 -0.92 13.17 -11.42
C THR A 79 -1.55 11.91 -11.98
N THR A 80 -2.88 11.84 -12.08
CA THR A 80 -3.57 10.72 -12.73
C THR A 80 -4.48 11.22 -13.85
N PHE A 81 -4.60 10.41 -14.90
CA PHE A 81 -5.61 10.63 -15.94
C PHE A 81 -7.01 10.22 -15.45
N SER A 82 -7.06 9.18 -14.66
CA SER A 82 -8.28 8.75 -13.96
C SER A 82 -7.94 7.93 -12.71
N LEU A 83 -8.72 8.12 -11.65
CA LEU A 83 -8.71 7.28 -10.45
C LEU A 83 -10.07 6.62 -10.32
N THR A 84 -10.13 5.29 -10.35
CA THR A 84 -11.39 4.53 -10.42
C THR A 84 -11.37 3.29 -9.53
N ILE A 85 -12.56 2.88 -9.06
CA ILE A 85 -12.75 1.68 -8.24
C ILE A 85 -13.86 0.82 -8.82
N SER A 86 -13.68 -0.50 -8.77
CA SER A 86 -14.70 -1.51 -9.10
C SER A 86 -14.88 -2.52 -7.97
N GLY A 87 -15.91 -3.37 -8.07
CA GLY A 87 -16.20 -4.37 -7.05
C GLY A 87 -16.87 -3.82 -5.78
N ARG A 88 -17.46 -2.63 -5.81
CA ARG A 88 -18.13 -2.00 -4.66
C ARG A 88 -19.20 -2.88 -4.01
N SER A 89 -19.93 -3.66 -4.81
CA SER A 89 -20.96 -4.60 -4.35
C SER A 89 -20.40 -5.80 -3.57
N ARG A 90 -19.09 -5.99 -3.60
CA ARG A 90 -18.37 -7.07 -2.88
C ARG A 90 -17.87 -6.63 -1.49
N LEU A 91 -17.98 -5.34 -1.18
CA LEU A 91 -17.65 -4.84 0.15
C LEU A 91 -18.49 -5.56 1.21
N PRO A 92 -17.94 -5.83 2.41
CA PRO A 92 -18.68 -6.44 3.50
C PRO A 92 -19.99 -5.70 3.78
N LYS A 93 -21.06 -6.48 4.00
CA LYS A 93 -22.38 -5.93 4.32
C LYS A 93 -22.34 -5.18 5.66
N ASP A 94 -23.24 -4.25 5.81
CA ASP A 94 -23.42 -3.46 7.04
C ASP A 94 -22.13 -2.74 7.50
N LYS A 95 -21.21 -2.50 6.54
CA LYS A 95 -19.90 -1.91 6.81
C LYS A 95 -19.10 -2.68 7.89
N ALA A 96 -19.27 -3.99 7.93
CA ALA A 96 -18.49 -4.82 8.84
C ALA A 96 -17.00 -4.62 8.57
N ALA A 97 -16.23 -4.42 9.63
CA ALA A 97 -14.80 -4.21 9.52
C ALA A 97 -14.09 -5.40 8.86
N CYS A 98 -13.07 -5.11 8.07
CA CYS A 98 -12.31 -6.10 7.35
C CYS A 98 -10.84 -5.67 7.19
N THR A 99 -9.98 -6.62 6.88
CA THR A 99 -8.59 -6.35 6.51
C THR A 99 -8.48 -6.32 5.00
N PHE A 100 -8.28 -5.13 4.43
CA PHE A 100 -7.95 -4.99 3.02
C PHE A 100 -6.48 -5.35 2.82
N ILE A 101 -6.20 -6.40 2.03
CA ILE A 101 -4.84 -6.82 1.65
C ILE A 101 -4.64 -6.55 0.18
N SER A 102 -3.58 -5.81 -0.19
CA SER A 102 -3.32 -5.49 -1.59
C SER A 102 -1.87 -5.72 -2.00
N ASN A 103 -1.64 -5.85 -3.30
CA ASN A 103 -0.34 -5.55 -3.87
C ASN A 103 0.03 -4.09 -3.62
N HIS A 104 1.32 -3.75 -3.70
CA HIS A 104 1.84 -2.44 -3.26
C HIS A 104 2.71 -1.79 -4.32
N ARG A 105 2.26 -0.64 -4.87
CA ARG A 105 2.90 0.12 -5.93
C ARG A 105 3.59 1.39 -5.43
N ASP A 106 2.88 2.15 -4.59
CA ASP A 106 3.31 3.47 -4.09
C ASP A 106 3.27 3.52 -2.57
N ILE A 107 4.32 4.09 -1.94
CA ILE A 107 4.47 4.12 -0.47
C ILE A 107 3.29 4.85 0.21
N VAL A 108 2.83 5.93 -0.40
CA VAL A 108 1.84 6.84 0.20
C VAL A 108 0.46 6.68 -0.44
N LEU A 109 0.43 6.56 -1.77
CA LEU A 109 -0.82 6.76 -2.50
C LEU A 109 -1.71 5.53 -2.60
N ASP A 110 -1.18 4.32 -2.44
CA ASP A 110 -2.01 3.11 -2.50
C ASP A 110 -3.10 3.14 -1.42
N ALA A 111 -2.70 3.31 -0.16
CA ALA A 111 -3.65 3.42 0.95
C ALA A 111 -4.48 4.71 0.89
N SER A 112 -3.85 5.83 0.49
CA SER A 112 -4.53 7.12 0.40
C SER A 112 -5.62 7.12 -0.67
N PHE A 113 -5.35 6.60 -1.86
CA PHE A 113 -6.34 6.48 -2.93
C PHE A 113 -7.45 5.48 -2.57
N LEU A 114 -7.11 4.34 -1.97
CA LEU A 114 -8.12 3.41 -1.47
C LEU A 114 -9.06 4.11 -0.49
N ASN A 115 -8.53 4.85 0.47
CA ASN A 115 -9.30 5.51 1.51
C ASN A 115 -10.27 6.57 0.96
N VAL A 116 -9.85 7.43 0.03
CA VAL A 116 -10.76 8.40 -0.57
C VAL A 116 -11.85 7.72 -1.39
N MET A 117 -11.52 6.65 -2.12
CA MET A 117 -12.50 5.91 -2.90
C MET A 117 -13.49 5.09 -2.04
N LEU A 118 -13.04 4.54 -0.90
CA LEU A 118 -13.93 3.88 0.06
C LEU A 118 -14.85 4.89 0.74
N TYR A 119 -14.34 6.08 1.06
CA TYR A 119 -15.15 7.18 1.58
C TYR A 119 -16.24 7.62 0.61
N ASP A 120 -15.89 7.82 -0.67
CA ASP A 120 -16.83 8.22 -1.73
C ASP A 120 -17.97 7.22 -1.97
N VAL A 121 -17.71 5.93 -1.72
CA VAL A 121 -18.76 4.89 -1.82
C VAL A 121 -19.51 4.69 -0.50
N GLY A 122 -19.23 5.51 0.52
CA GLY A 122 -19.91 5.50 1.80
C GLY A 122 -19.52 4.33 2.72
N TYR A 123 -18.42 3.62 2.44
CA TYR A 123 -17.95 2.52 3.31
C TYR A 123 -17.20 3.05 4.54
N GLY A 124 -16.45 4.12 4.38
CA GLY A 124 -15.58 4.70 5.41
C GLY A 124 -14.10 4.49 5.10
N MET A 125 -13.23 5.24 5.78
CA MET A 125 -11.79 5.14 5.62
C MET A 125 -11.20 4.08 6.54
N THR A 126 -10.14 3.38 6.08
CA THR A 126 -9.43 2.38 6.87
C THR A 126 -8.36 2.99 7.77
N GLN A 127 -7.94 2.24 8.77
CA GLN A 127 -6.62 2.44 9.36
C GLN A 127 -5.55 1.92 8.39
N VAL A 128 -4.35 2.51 8.44
CA VAL A 128 -3.25 2.19 7.51
C VAL A 128 -2.01 1.80 8.29
N ASP A 129 -1.38 0.68 7.93
CA ASP A 129 -0.08 0.32 8.49
C ASP A 129 1.03 1.22 7.92
N ILE A 130 1.90 1.73 8.78
CA ILE A 130 3.07 2.51 8.38
C ILE A 130 4.31 2.09 9.16
N GLY A 131 5.40 1.80 8.42
CA GLY A 131 6.68 1.46 9.05
C GLY A 131 7.31 2.68 9.72
N ASP A 132 7.84 2.49 10.95
CA ASP A 132 8.53 3.54 11.70
C ASP A 132 9.79 4.08 11.00
N ASN A 133 10.37 3.30 10.08
CA ASN A 133 11.47 3.76 9.21
C ASN A 133 11.10 4.95 8.30
N LEU A 134 9.81 5.20 8.10
CA LEU A 134 9.29 6.34 7.33
C LEU A 134 9.03 7.56 8.21
N LEU A 135 9.05 7.42 9.53
CA LEU A 135 8.75 8.48 10.52
C LEU A 135 10.03 9.28 10.88
N ILE A 136 10.70 9.79 9.87
CA ILE A 136 12.02 10.46 9.98
C ILE A 136 11.98 11.83 10.66
N ARG A 137 10.79 12.39 10.87
CA ARG A 137 10.55 13.66 11.54
C ARG A 137 9.36 13.51 12.50
N PRO A 138 9.41 14.12 13.69
CA PRO A 138 8.32 14.01 14.68
C PRO A 138 6.96 14.45 14.15
N TRP A 139 6.90 15.47 13.29
CA TRP A 139 5.66 15.93 12.69
C TRP A 139 5.03 14.89 11.76
N ILE A 140 5.84 14.05 11.08
CA ILE A 140 5.34 12.98 10.22
C ILE A 140 4.58 11.95 11.07
N GLU A 141 5.14 11.53 12.21
CA GLU A 141 4.46 10.62 13.13
C GLU A 141 3.12 11.22 13.61
N THR A 142 3.14 12.49 14.03
CA THR A 142 1.92 13.19 14.44
C THR A 142 0.87 13.20 13.32
N LEU A 143 1.28 13.53 12.09
CA LEU A 143 0.40 13.58 10.93
C LEU A 143 -0.21 12.22 10.59
N VAL A 144 0.61 11.15 10.54
CA VAL A 144 0.11 9.83 10.14
C VAL A 144 -0.80 9.23 11.20
N ARG A 145 -0.49 9.41 12.49
CA ARG A 145 -1.39 8.99 13.58
C ARG A 145 -2.70 9.77 13.60
N LEU A 146 -2.66 11.07 13.27
CA LEU A 146 -3.86 11.90 13.08
C LEU A 146 -4.69 11.42 11.88
N ASN A 147 -4.01 10.98 10.82
CA ASN A 147 -4.64 10.40 9.62
C ASN A 147 -4.98 8.91 9.76
N ASN A 148 -5.22 8.44 10.98
CA ASN A 148 -5.68 7.09 11.31
C ASN A 148 -4.69 5.97 10.95
N SER A 149 -3.38 6.24 10.98
CA SER A 149 -2.37 5.21 10.75
C SER A 149 -1.86 4.62 12.07
N PHE A 150 -1.58 3.32 12.07
CA PHE A 150 -0.89 2.63 13.15
C PHE A 150 0.55 2.29 12.74
N ILE A 151 1.44 2.25 13.73
CA ILE A 151 2.89 2.15 13.49
C ILE A 151 3.34 0.70 13.54
N VAL A 152 4.09 0.29 12.53
CA VAL A 152 4.76 -1.00 12.44
C VAL A 152 6.24 -0.80 12.77
N LYS A 153 6.68 -1.32 13.91
CA LYS A 153 8.09 -1.24 14.33
C LYS A 153 8.94 -2.14 13.44
N ARG A 154 9.98 -1.58 12.84
CA ARG A 154 10.93 -2.26 11.95
C ARG A 154 12.35 -2.16 12.52
N GLY A 155 13.27 -2.93 11.95
CA GLY A 155 14.68 -2.88 12.39
C GLY A 155 14.92 -3.37 13.83
N VAL A 156 13.97 -4.10 14.41
CA VAL A 156 14.10 -4.69 15.74
C VAL A 156 14.89 -6.00 15.69
N SER A 157 15.52 -6.38 16.82
CA SER A 157 16.22 -7.66 16.91
C SER A 157 15.27 -8.84 16.72
N VAL A 158 15.79 -10.00 16.29
CA VAL A 158 15.00 -11.24 16.12
C VAL A 158 14.21 -11.60 17.39
N ARG A 159 14.78 -11.35 18.56
CA ARG A 159 14.11 -11.61 19.85
C ARG A 159 12.91 -10.69 20.06
N GLN A 160 13.02 -9.43 19.67
CA GLN A 160 11.93 -8.45 19.80
C GLN A 160 10.87 -8.59 18.71
N MET A 161 11.24 -9.16 17.55
CA MET A 161 10.34 -9.32 16.40
C MET A 161 9.07 -10.10 16.76
N LEU A 162 9.17 -11.14 17.59
CA LEU A 162 7.99 -11.91 18.01
C LEU A 162 7.02 -11.07 18.84
N GLU A 163 7.53 -10.30 19.81
CA GLU A 163 6.69 -9.45 20.67
C GLU A 163 6.06 -8.31 19.87
N VAL A 164 6.83 -7.68 18.99
CA VAL A 164 6.32 -6.64 18.06
C VAL A 164 5.22 -7.22 17.18
N SER A 165 5.44 -8.42 16.62
CA SER A 165 4.44 -9.10 15.77
C SER A 165 3.18 -9.46 16.56
N LYS A 166 3.30 -9.91 17.81
CA LYS A 166 2.15 -10.20 18.68
C LYS A 166 1.35 -8.94 18.98
N THR A 167 2.02 -7.86 19.37
CA THR A 167 1.37 -6.57 19.66
C THR A 167 0.65 -6.02 18.45
N LEU A 168 1.31 -6.04 17.29
CA LEU A 168 0.73 -5.58 16.02
C LEU A 168 -0.49 -6.41 15.62
N SER A 169 -0.37 -7.74 15.69
CA SER A 169 -1.47 -8.65 15.36
C SER A 169 -2.66 -8.47 16.33
N ALA A 170 -2.39 -8.42 17.62
CA ALA A 170 -3.43 -8.17 18.63
C ALA A 170 -4.14 -6.82 18.40
N TYR A 171 -3.38 -5.79 18.00
CA TYR A 171 -3.95 -4.49 17.64
C TYR A 171 -4.88 -4.60 16.41
N ILE A 172 -4.48 -5.29 15.36
CA ILE A 172 -5.29 -5.46 14.14
C ILE A 172 -6.59 -6.22 14.49
N HIS A 173 -6.51 -7.30 15.27
CA HIS A 173 -7.69 -8.01 15.76
C HIS A 173 -8.59 -7.10 16.60
N HIS A 174 -8.02 -6.27 17.48
CA HIS A 174 -8.75 -5.29 18.26
C HIS A 174 -9.46 -4.26 17.39
N ALA A 175 -8.78 -3.70 16.38
CA ALA A 175 -9.37 -2.75 15.44
C ALA A 175 -10.59 -3.35 14.70
N ILE A 176 -10.47 -4.56 14.22
CA ILE A 176 -11.54 -5.27 13.49
C ILE A 176 -12.69 -5.68 14.40
N LYS A 177 -12.39 -6.37 15.52
CA LYS A 177 -13.41 -7.04 16.34
C LYS A 177 -14.05 -6.14 17.39
N ASN A 178 -13.28 -5.21 17.98
CA ASN A 178 -13.72 -4.40 19.10
C ASN A 178 -14.06 -2.96 18.72
N VAL A 179 -13.29 -2.36 17.79
CA VAL A 179 -13.49 -0.98 17.34
C VAL A 179 -14.41 -0.91 16.12
N ASN A 180 -14.52 -2.00 15.35
CA ASN A 180 -15.22 -2.07 14.07
C ASN A 180 -14.63 -1.08 13.03
N GLU A 181 -13.31 -0.93 13.03
CA GLU A 181 -12.57 -0.16 12.01
C GLU A 181 -11.79 -1.11 11.10
N SER A 182 -11.97 -0.96 9.79
CA SER A 182 -11.19 -1.70 8.79
C SER A 182 -9.74 -1.26 8.79
N VAL A 183 -8.84 -2.19 8.41
CA VAL A 183 -7.42 -1.89 8.24
C VAL A 183 -6.99 -2.18 6.81
N TRP A 184 -6.01 -1.42 6.31
CA TRP A 184 -5.31 -1.73 5.07
C TRP A 184 -3.88 -2.13 5.41
N ILE A 185 -3.42 -3.21 4.79
CA ILE A 185 -2.03 -3.67 4.82
C ILE A 185 -1.58 -4.15 3.45
N ALA A 186 -0.28 -4.05 3.18
CA ALA A 186 0.30 -4.65 1.99
C ALA A 186 0.45 -6.18 2.16
N GLN A 187 0.29 -6.94 1.07
CA GLN A 187 0.44 -8.40 1.06
C GLN A 187 1.87 -8.88 1.36
N ARG A 188 2.82 -7.96 1.43
CA ARG A 188 4.23 -8.22 1.68
C ARG A 188 4.90 -7.05 2.37
N GLU A 189 6.05 -7.30 2.98
CA GLU A 189 6.91 -6.24 3.47
C GLU A 189 7.50 -5.45 2.30
N GLY A 190 7.16 -4.15 2.25
CA GLY A 190 7.57 -3.24 1.19
C GLY A 190 6.95 -3.55 -0.18
N ARG A 191 7.30 -2.73 -1.18
CA ARG A 191 6.78 -2.83 -2.55
C ARG A 191 7.47 -3.95 -3.33
N ALA A 192 6.71 -4.70 -4.15
CA ALA A 192 7.29 -5.57 -5.18
C ALA A 192 7.86 -4.68 -6.31
N LYS A 193 9.19 -4.49 -6.33
CA LYS A 193 9.85 -3.54 -7.25
C LYS A 193 9.78 -3.97 -8.71
N ASP A 194 9.63 -5.25 -8.95
CA ASP A 194 9.43 -5.86 -10.27
C ASP A 194 7.95 -6.14 -10.58
N SER A 195 7.05 -5.78 -9.68
CA SER A 195 5.63 -6.09 -9.76
C SER A 195 5.30 -7.59 -9.85
N ASP A 196 6.21 -8.48 -9.44
CA ASP A 196 5.89 -9.89 -9.17
C ASP A 196 5.26 -9.96 -7.77
N ASP A 197 3.98 -9.71 -7.74
CA ASP A 197 3.20 -9.54 -6.51
C ASP A 197 2.89 -10.90 -5.90
N ARG A 198 3.53 -11.20 -4.76
CA ARG A 198 3.31 -12.45 -4.02
C ARG A 198 3.06 -12.16 -2.56
N THR A 199 2.03 -12.79 -2.02
CA THR A 199 1.73 -12.70 -0.59
C THR A 199 2.82 -13.40 0.22
N GLN A 200 3.43 -12.67 1.14
CA GLN A 200 4.43 -13.24 2.04
C GLN A 200 3.77 -14.01 3.18
N GLY A 201 4.15 -15.27 3.34
CA GLY A 201 3.67 -16.11 4.44
C GLY A 201 3.97 -15.54 5.84
N SER A 202 5.02 -14.73 5.99
CA SER A 202 5.33 -14.02 7.23
C SER A 202 4.26 -13.01 7.63
N VAL A 203 3.62 -12.32 6.66
CA VAL A 203 2.49 -11.41 6.92
C VAL A 203 1.29 -12.19 7.44
N LEU A 204 0.97 -13.33 6.82
CA LEU A 204 -0.14 -14.18 7.27
C LEU A 204 0.11 -14.78 8.66
N LYS A 205 1.33 -15.23 8.91
CA LYS A 205 1.74 -15.74 10.25
C LYS A 205 1.62 -14.62 11.29
N MET A 206 2.10 -13.42 10.98
CA MET A 206 1.96 -12.26 11.86
C MET A 206 0.49 -11.97 12.14
N LEU A 207 -0.37 -11.88 11.14
CA LEU A 207 -1.80 -11.59 11.30
C LEU A 207 -2.53 -12.65 12.16
N SER A 208 -2.06 -13.88 12.16
CA SER A 208 -2.70 -14.97 12.90
C SER A 208 -2.34 -15.03 14.39
N ILE A 209 -1.22 -14.43 14.82
CA ILE A 209 -0.67 -14.61 16.17
C ILE A 209 -1.54 -13.96 17.25
N GLY A 210 -2.16 -12.81 16.96
CA GLY A 210 -2.92 -12.00 17.91
C GLY A 210 -4.38 -12.41 18.06
N GLY A 211 -4.82 -13.43 17.32
CA GLY A 211 -6.16 -13.97 17.49
C GLY A 211 -6.29 -14.79 18.77
N ASP A 212 -7.52 -14.91 19.25
CA ASP A 212 -7.90 -15.59 20.49
C ASP A 212 -8.14 -17.11 20.31
N LYS A 213 -7.93 -17.64 19.09
CA LYS A 213 -8.10 -19.05 18.78
C LYS A 213 -6.74 -19.74 18.61
N ASP A 214 -6.62 -20.96 19.11
CA ASP A 214 -5.44 -21.81 18.87
C ASP A 214 -5.49 -22.45 17.47
N ASN A 215 -5.78 -21.61 16.46
CA ASN A 215 -5.90 -22.04 15.08
C ASN A 215 -5.62 -20.87 14.11
N LEU A 216 -4.55 -21.01 13.33
CA LEU A 216 -4.11 -20.01 12.35
C LEU A 216 -5.21 -19.61 11.37
N LEU A 217 -5.90 -20.60 10.80
CA LEU A 217 -6.93 -20.39 9.78
C LEU A 217 -8.12 -19.61 10.35
N LEU A 218 -8.59 -20.01 11.53
CA LEU A 218 -9.73 -19.35 12.19
C LEU A 218 -9.39 -17.91 12.59
N ASN A 219 -8.16 -17.67 13.07
CA ASN A 219 -7.70 -16.30 13.38
C ASN A 219 -7.65 -15.41 12.14
N LEU A 220 -7.20 -15.93 10.99
CA LEU A 220 -7.24 -15.18 9.73
C LEU A 220 -8.66 -14.96 9.22
N MET A 221 -9.57 -15.91 9.40
CA MET A 221 -10.98 -15.75 9.04
C MET A 221 -11.67 -14.66 9.88
N ASP A 222 -11.30 -14.50 11.16
CA ASP A 222 -11.81 -13.44 12.03
C ASP A 222 -11.45 -12.02 11.54
N LEU A 223 -10.40 -11.90 10.74
CA LEU A 223 -9.98 -10.63 10.15
C LEU A 223 -10.77 -10.25 8.88
N ASN A 224 -11.66 -11.12 8.40
CA ASN A 224 -12.51 -10.88 7.23
C ASN A 224 -11.71 -10.32 6.03
N ILE A 225 -10.67 -11.03 5.61
CA ILE A 225 -9.71 -10.55 4.62
C ILE A 225 -10.37 -10.30 3.27
N VAL A 226 -10.18 -9.09 2.72
CA VAL A 226 -10.64 -8.63 1.41
C VAL A 226 -9.43 -8.28 0.55
N PRO A 227 -9.04 -9.10 -0.42
CA PRO A 227 -8.00 -8.75 -1.36
C PRO A 227 -8.39 -7.55 -2.24
N VAL A 228 -7.43 -6.69 -2.54
CA VAL A 228 -7.59 -5.53 -3.42
C VAL A 228 -6.50 -5.55 -4.49
N ALA A 229 -6.91 -5.55 -5.76
CA ALA A 229 -5.97 -5.44 -6.86
C ALA A 229 -5.76 -3.96 -7.22
N ILE A 230 -4.51 -3.50 -7.16
CA ILE A 230 -4.09 -2.15 -7.51
C ILE A 230 -3.37 -2.18 -8.85
N SER A 231 -3.88 -1.42 -9.82
CA SER A 231 -3.33 -1.33 -11.16
C SER A 231 -3.03 0.12 -11.52
N TYR A 232 -1.75 0.42 -11.72
CA TYR A 232 -1.25 1.70 -12.23
C TYR A 232 -0.83 1.52 -13.69
N GLU A 233 -1.23 2.45 -14.56
CA GLU A 233 -0.78 2.45 -15.94
C GLU A 233 0.72 2.73 -16.02
N PHE A 234 1.20 3.71 -15.26
CA PHE A 234 2.61 4.02 -15.11
C PHE A 234 3.00 4.01 -13.63
N ASP A 235 4.06 3.32 -13.30
CA ASP A 235 4.65 3.35 -11.96
C ASP A 235 5.58 4.57 -11.88
N PRO A 236 5.25 5.60 -11.09
CA PRO A 236 6.04 6.83 -11.05
C PRO A 236 7.47 6.62 -10.56
N CYS A 237 7.74 5.52 -9.87
CA CYS A 237 9.03 5.16 -9.29
C CYS A 237 9.77 4.07 -10.08
N ASP A 238 9.35 3.70 -11.29
CA ASP A 238 9.92 2.58 -12.06
C ASP A 238 11.44 2.73 -12.30
N PHE A 239 11.90 3.92 -12.66
CA PHE A 239 13.32 4.20 -12.85
C PHE A 239 14.13 4.11 -11.54
N LEU A 240 13.56 4.49 -10.40
CA LEU A 240 14.19 4.34 -9.08
C LEU A 240 14.29 2.86 -8.69
N LYS A 241 13.22 2.09 -8.96
CA LYS A 241 13.18 0.65 -8.72
C LYS A 241 14.19 -0.09 -9.59
N ALA A 242 14.27 0.26 -10.89
CA ALA A 242 15.25 -0.30 -11.82
C ALA A 242 16.69 0.03 -11.39
N LYS A 243 16.94 1.30 -11.02
CA LYS A 243 18.24 1.73 -10.48
C LYS A 243 18.66 0.90 -9.28
N GLU A 244 17.75 0.69 -8.32
CA GLU A 244 18.04 -0.12 -7.12
C GLU A 244 18.37 -1.58 -7.46
N PHE A 245 17.73 -2.16 -8.48
CA PHE A 245 18.08 -3.51 -8.94
C PHE A 245 19.52 -3.56 -9.48
N GLN A 246 19.96 -2.56 -10.24
CA GLN A 246 21.33 -2.52 -10.72
C GLN A 246 22.33 -2.31 -9.58
N MET A 247 22.04 -1.38 -8.66
CA MET A 247 22.91 -1.13 -7.50
C MET A 247 23.09 -2.39 -6.64
N LYS A 248 22.02 -3.14 -6.40
CA LYS A 248 22.09 -4.43 -5.68
C LYS A 248 22.80 -5.55 -6.44
N ARG A 249 22.72 -5.54 -7.78
CA ARG A 249 23.45 -6.48 -8.63
C ARG A 249 24.95 -6.22 -8.56
N ASP A 250 25.32 -4.95 -8.64
CA ASP A 250 26.71 -4.50 -8.76
C ASP A 250 27.43 -4.44 -7.42
N ASP A 251 26.67 -4.24 -6.32
CA ASP A 251 27.16 -4.21 -4.95
C ASP A 251 26.25 -5.03 -4.03
N PRO A 252 26.65 -6.28 -3.67
CA PRO A 252 25.90 -7.13 -2.76
C PRO A 252 25.65 -6.53 -1.36
N ASP A 253 26.52 -5.60 -0.92
CA ASP A 253 26.43 -4.94 0.37
C ASP A 253 25.61 -3.64 0.31
N TYR A 254 25.06 -3.31 -0.87
CA TYR A 254 24.23 -2.13 -1.02
C TYR A 254 23.00 -2.16 -0.12
N VAL A 255 22.90 -1.19 0.77
CA VAL A 255 21.76 -0.97 1.65
C VAL A 255 21.07 0.35 1.28
N LYS A 256 19.79 0.28 1.06
CA LYS A 256 18.94 1.44 0.81
C LYS A 256 18.95 2.38 2.02
N CYS A 257 19.13 3.67 1.80
CA CYS A 257 19.12 4.67 2.87
C CYS A 257 17.72 5.35 2.99
N GLN A 258 17.50 6.05 4.10
CA GLN A 258 16.24 6.78 4.33
C GLN A 258 15.96 7.85 3.26
N ARG A 259 16.99 8.45 2.70
CA ARG A 259 16.84 9.44 1.61
C ARG A 259 16.22 8.82 0.35
N ASP A 260 16.49 7.55 0.08
CA ASP A 260 15.91 6.84 -1.07
C ASP A 260 14.40 6.60 -0.87
N ASP A 261 13.97 6.37 0.38
CA ASP A 261 12.54 6.26 0.69
C ASP A 261 11.84 7.61 0.53
N LEU A 262 12.44 8.69 1.02
CA LEU A 262 11.91 10.05 0.80
C LEU A 262 11.80 10.39 -0.67
N LEU A 263 12.85 10.14 -1.45
CA LEU A 263 12.83 10.36 -2.90
C LEU A 263 11.73 9.54 -3.57
N SER A 264 11.52 8.29 -3.13
CA SER A 264 10.45 7.45 -3.65
C SER A 264 9.06 7.98 -3.27
N MET A 265 8.88 8.50 -2.05
CA MET A 265 7.60 9.12 -1.63
C MET A 265 7.31 10.38 -2.44
N GLU A 266 8.28 11.28 -2.55
CA GLU A 266 8.17 12.52 -3.33
C GLU A 266 7.87 12.20 -4.81
N THR A 267 8.64 11.31 -5.42
CA THR A 267 8.45 10.87 -6.81
C THR A 267 7.06 10.26 -7.01
N GLY A 268 6.63 9.42 -6.08
CA GLY A 268 5.30 8.80 -6.08
C GLY A 268 4.18 9.84 -6.02
N ILE A 269 4.28 10.83 -5.14
CA ILE A 269 3.27 11.88 -4.98
C ILE A 269 3.20 12.78 -6.22
N LEU A 270 4.33 13.20 -6.79
CA LEU A 270 4.39 14.27 -7.79
C LEU A 270 4.34 13.79 -9.24
N ASN A 271 4.78 12.58 -9.55
CA ASN A 271 4.89 12.13 -10.93
C ASN A 271 3.60 11.51 -11.47
N ASN A 272 3.48 11.56 -12.79
CA ASN A 272 2.33 11.01 -13.52
C ASN A 272 2.20 9.49 -13.36
N LYS A 273 0.96 9.03 -13.15
CA LYS A 273 0.57 7.62 -12.95
C LYS A 273 -0.31 7.08 -14.09
N GLY A 274 -0.69 7.97 -15.03
CA GLY A 274 -1.67 7.61 -16.05
C GLY A 274 -3.04 7.26 -15.43
N ARG A 275 -3.61 6.15 -15.84
CA ARG A 275 -4.86 5.62 -15.28
C ARG A 275 -4.54 4.75 -14.06
N VAL A 276 -5.30 4.96 -12.97
CA VAL A 276 -5.19 4.18 -11.74
C VAL A 276 -6.52 3.51 -11.45
N HIS A 277 -6.49 2.21 -11.19
CA HIS A 277 -7.68 1.43 -10.91
C HIS A 277 -7.49 0.51 -9.70
N PHE A 278 -8.51 0.47 -8.84
CA PHE A 278 -8.61 -0.44 -7.71
C PHE A 278 -9.77 -1.39 -7.92
N THR A 279 -9.54 -2.68 -7.74
CA THR A 279 -10.60 -3.69 -7.76
C THR A 279 -10.75 -4.31 -6.37
N ILE A 280 -11.90 -4.08 -5.74
CA ILE A 280 -12.28 -4.77 -4.50
C ILE A 280 -12.74 -6.18 -4.86
N THR A 281 -12.18 -7.19 -4.22
CA THR A 281 -12.66 -8.57 -4.36
C THR A 281 -13.69 -8.93 -3.28
N SER A 282 -14.24 -10.11 -3.34
CA SER A 282 -15.05 -10.63 -2.23
C SER A 282 -14.16 -10.99 -1.04
N PRO A 283 -14.66 -10.92 0.21
CA PRO A 283 -14.00 -11.55 1.34
C PRO A 283 -13.65 -13.01 1.05
N ILE A 284 -12.47 -13.45 1.43
CA ILE A 284 -11.98 -14.79 1.09
C ILE A 284 -12.40 -15.89 2.07
N ASN A 285 -13.19 -15.60 3.09
CA ASN A 285 -13.59 -16.56 4.13
C ASN A 285 -14.20 -17.85 3.56
N ASP A 286 -15.05 -17.75 2.54
CA ASP A 286 -15.63 -18.92 1.87
C ASP A 286 -14.57 -19.78 1.14
N SER A 287 -13.50 -19.18 0.67
CA SER A 287 -12.38 -19.90 0.05
C SER A 287 -11.50 -20.52 1.11
N LEU A 288 -11.26 -19.82 2.23
CA LEU A 288 -10.49 -20.33 3.36
C LEU A 288 -11.19 -21.52 4.03
N ALA A 289 -12.51 -21.47 4.16
CA ALA A 289 -13.30 -22.56 4.76
C ALA A 289 -13.21 -23.91 3.98
N LYS A 290 -12.80 -23.86 2.71
CA LYS A 290 -12.62 -25.05 1.85
C LYS A 290 -11.22 -25.66 1.93
N LEU A 291 -10.28 -24.97 2.59
CA LEU A 291 -8.94 -25.51 2.78
C LEU A 291 -8.97 -26.69 3.77
N ASP A 292 -8.12 -27.67 3.52
CA ASP A 292 -7.93 -28.78 4.43
C ASP A 292 -7.32 -28.28 5.74
N LYS A 293 -8.03 -28.51 6.85
CA LYS A 293 -7.64 -28.06 8.20
C LYS A 293 -6.48 -28.88 8.78
N ASP A 294 -6.23 -30.06 8.23
CA ASP A 294 -5.20 -30.97 8.67
C ASP A 294 -3.87 -30.76 7.92
N MET A 295 -3.81 -29.76 7.02
CA MET A 295 -2.56 -29.37 6.36
C MET A 295 -1.48 -28.98 7.37
N GLU A 296 -0.23 -29.32 7.03
CA GLU A 296 0.93 -28.80 7.76
C GLU A 296 0.92 -27.26 7.72
N LYS A 297 1.33 -26.62 8.82
CA LYS A 297 1.22 -25.18 9.02
C LYS A 297 1.80 -24.34 7.87
N ASN A 298 2.96 -24.72 7.32
CA ASN A 298 3.58 -23.96 6.23
C ASN A 298 2.85 -24.17 4.90
N GLU A 299 2.31 -25.37 4.68
CA GLU A 299 1.47 -25.69 3.52
C GLU A 299 0.16 -24.88 3.57
N LEU A 300 -0.47 -24.83 4.73
CA LEU A 300 -1.68 -24.02 4.94
C LEU A 300 -1.42 -22.54 4.69
N VAL A 301 -0.32 -21.99 5.21
CA VAL A 301 0.07 -20.58 4.95
C VAL A 301 0.29 -20.33 3.46
N SER A 302 0.92 -21.27 2.75
CA SER A 302 1.15 -21.17 1.31
C SER A 302 -0.15 -21.27 0.51
N ALA A 303 -1.08 -22.13 0.94
CA ALA A 303 -2.40 -22.24 0.35
C ALA A 303 -3.22 -20.94 0.50
N ILE A 304 -3.21 -20.36 1.71
CA ILE A 304 -3.88 -19.06 1.97
C ILE A 304 -3.26 -17.95 1.13
N ALA A 305 -1.93 -17.86 1.06
CA ALA A 305 -1.22 -16.90 0.22
C ALA A 305 -1.66 -17.04 -1.25
N SER A 306 -1.75 -18.28 -1.75
CA SER A 306 -2.21 -18.56 -3.12
C SER A 306 -3.65 -18.14 -3.38
N VAL A 307 -4.55 -18.24 -2.38
CA VAL A 307 -5.93 -17.71 -2.49
C VAL A 307 -5.90 -16.19 -2.67
N ILE A 308 -5.14 -15.48 -1.85
CA ILE A 308 -5.03 -14.01 -1.93
C ILE A 308 -4.41 -13.60 -3.27
N ASP A 309 -3.30 -14.22 -3.66
CA ASP A 309 -2.59 -13.93 -4.91
C ASP A 309 -3.52 -14.13 -6.12
N ARG A 310 -4.24 -15.25 -6.15
CA ARG A 310 -5.18 -15.56 -7.23
C ARG A 310 -6.29 -14.53 -7.35
N GLU A 311 -6.83 -14.06 -6.21
CA GLU A 311 -7.85 -13.01 -6.22
C GLU A 311 -7.28 -11.68 -6.71
N ILE A 312 -6.07 -11.30 -6.33
CA ILE A 312 -5.40 -10.10 -6.83
C ILE A 312 -5.13 -10.22 -8.33
N TYR A 313 -4.51 -11.33 -8.77
CA TYR A 313 -4.12 -11.52 -10.16
C TYR A 313 -5.29 -11.52 -11.14
N LYS A 314 -6.41 -12.18 -10.80
CA LYS A 314 -7.62 -12.20 -11.61
C LYS A 314 -8.29 -10.84 -11.75
N ASN A 315 -8.04 -9.93 -10.82
CA ASN A 315 -8.70 -8.65 -10.73
C ASN A 315 -7.81 -7.47 -11.14
N TYR A 316 -6.61 -7.71 -11.69
CA TYR A 316 -5.82 -6.65 -12.31
C TYR A 316 -6.56 -6.02 -13.49
N ARG A 317 -6.38 -4.71 -13.63
CA ARG A 317 -6.72 -3.99 -14.85
C ARG A 317 -5.46 -3.80 -15.67
N PHE A 318 -5.50 -4.26 -16.92
CA PHE A 318 -4.38 -4.11 -17.85
C PHE A 318 -4.55 -2.90 -18.74
N TYR A 319 -3.42 -2.31 -19.06
CA TYR A 319 -3.30 -1.19 -19.97
C TYR A 319 -2.38 -1.59 -21.15
N PRO A 320 -2.41 -0.88 -22.29
CA PRO A 320 -1.56 -1.22 -23.43
C PRO A 320 -0.08 -1.42 -23.08
N CYS A 321 0.47 -0.64 -22.14
CA CYS A 321 1.85 -0.77 -21.66
C CYS A 321 2.19 -2.16 -21.11
N ASN A 322 1.24 -2.85 -20.46
CA ASN A 322 1.47 -4.20 -19.92
C ASN A 322 1.66 -5.23 -21.04
N TYR A 323 0.84 -5.16 -22.08
CA TYR A 323 0.89 -6.06 -23.23
C TYR A 323 2.13 -5.78 -24.10
N VAL A 324 2.43 -4.50 -24.35
CA VAL A 324 3.64 -4.07 -25.07
C VAL A 324 4.89 -4.55 -24.34
N ALA A 325 4.95 -4.33 -23.01
CA ALA A 325 6.10 -4.76 -22.21
C ALA A 325 6.29 -6.28 -22.25
N TYR A 326 5.19 -7.05 -22.16
CA TYR A 326 5.25 -8.50 -22.26
C TYR A 326 5.81 -8.95 -23.62
N ASP A 327 5.28 -8.41 -24.72
CA ASP A 327 5.73 -8.79 -26.07
C ASP A 327 7.18 -8.35 -26.34
N LEU A 328 7.59 -7.16 -25.90
CA LEU A 328 8.99 -6.69 -26.02
C LEU A 328 9.95 -7.55 -25.18
N LEU A 329 9.58 -7.90 -23.95
CA LEU A 329 10.43 -8.69 -23.06
C LEU A 329 10.65 -10.11 -23.58
N ASN A 330 9.62 -10.71 -24.18
CA ASN A 330 9.65 -12.10 -24.65
C ASN A 330 9.94 -12.24 -26.15
N GLY A 331 10.13 -11.13 -26.90
CA GLY A 331 10.36 -11.16 -28.34
C GLY A 331 9.17 -11.73 -29.12
N THR A 332 7.94 -11.52 -28.62
CA THR A 332 6.70 -12.07 -29.21
C THR A 332 5.76 -10.98 -29.72
N ARG A 333 4.66 -11.42 -30.35
CA ARG A 333 3.52 -10.59 -30.71
C ARG A 333 2.20 -11.21 -30.16
N ARG A 334 2.33 -11.90 -29.03
CA ARG A 334 1.22 -12.68 -28.46
C ARG A 334 0.00 -11.83 -28.14
N PHE A 335 0.21 -10.60 -27.72
CA PHE A 335 -0.85 -9.68 -27.30
C PHE A 335 -1.05 -8.49 -28.22
N GLN A 336 -0.60 -8.60 -29.49
CA GLN A 336 -0.68 -7.49 -30.46
C GLN A 336 -2.11 -6.97 -30.71
N GLU A 337 -3.14 -7.76 -30.43
CA GLU A 337 -4.55 -7.37 -30.54
C GLU A 337 -4.98 -6.39 -29.43
N HIS A 338 -4.22 -6.29 -28.32
CA HIS A 338 -4.52 -5.44 -27.16
C HIS A 338 -3.86 -4.06 -27.22
N TYR A 339 -3.04 -3.78 -28.25
CA TYR A 339 -2.39 -2.48 -28.43
C TYR A 339 -2.14 -2.16 -29.90
N GLY A 340 -2.21 -0.85 -30.24
CA GLY A 340 -1.89 -0.37 -31.58
C GLY A 340 -0.44 0.11 -31.71
N PRO A 341 -0.01 0.46 -32.96
CA PRO A 341 1.33 1.04 -33.19
C PRO A 341 1.60 2.32 -32.37
N LYS A 342 0.54 3.12 -32.14
CA LYS A 342 0.62 4.34 -31.33
C LYS A 342 0.93 4.02 -29.88
N ASP A 343 0.23 3.05 -29.29
CA ASP A 343 0.44 2.64 -27.87
C ASP A 343 1.86 2.11 -27.69
N LYS A 344 2.34 1.29 -28.63
CA LYS A 344 3.69 0.76 -28.62
C LYS A 344 4.73 1.90 -28.65
N LYS A 345 4.58 2.84 -29.58
CA LYS A 345 5.49 3.98 -29.71
C LYS A 345 5.49 4.84 -28.45
N GLN A 346 4.32 5.16 -27.90
CA GLN A 346 4.19 5.94 -26.65
C GLN A 346 4.86 5.26 -25.48
N PHE A 347 4.71 3.94 -25.34
CA PHE A 347 5.35 3.21 -24.27
C PHE A 347 6.87 3.12 -24.45
N GLU A 348 7.37 2.94 -25.68
CA GLU A 348 8.80 2.93 -25.96
C GLU A 348 9.44 4.30 -25.68
N GLU A 349 8.77 5.40 -26.04
CA GLU A 349 9.20 6.77 -25.72
C GLU A 349 9.20 7.01 -24.20
N TYR A 350 8.13 6.58 -23.50
CA TYR A 350 8.06 6.63 -22.04
C TYR A 350 9.21 5.84 -21.39
N LEU A 351 9.43 4.61 -21.83
CA LEU A 351 10.49 3.74 -21.31
C LEU A 351 11.87 4.38 -21.48
N GLN A 352 12.15 4.97 -22.64
CA GLN A 352 13.42 5.67 -22.87
C GLN A 352 13.54 6.89 -21.93
N GLY A 353 12.48 7.69 -21.80
CA GLY A 353 12.46 8.82 -20.87
C GLY A 353 12.69 8.42 -19.41
N GLN A 354 12.25 7.22 -18.97
CA GLN A 354 12.55 6.71 -17.64
C GLN A 354 14.00 6.23 -17.51
N LEU A 355 14.54 5.59 -18.54
CA LEU A 355 15.95 5.22 -18.58
C LEU A 355 16.87 6.44 -18.51
N ASP A 356 16.53 7.52 -19.20
CA ASP A 356 17.33 8.75 -19.21
C ASP A 356 17.43 9.43 -17.84
N LYS A 357 16.44 9.22 -16.97
CA LYS A 357 16.47 9.70 -15.56
C LYS A 357 17.46 8.96 -14.67
N ILE A 358 17.92 7.78 -15.10
CA ILE A 358 18.83 6.96 -14.29
C ILE A 358 20.27 7.42 -14.47
N VAL A 359 20.84 7.95 -13.40
CA VAL A 359 22.26 8.35 -13.35
C VAL A 359 23.02 7.33 -12.51
N LEU A 360 23.92 6.59 -13.14
CA LEU A 360 24.85 5.64 -12.52
C LEU A 360 26.20 5.71 -13.25
N PRO A 361 27.35 5.61 -12.55
CA PRO A 361 28.67 5.62 -13.20
C PRO A 361 28.87 4.48 -14.22
N ASN A 362 28.31 3.32 -13.91
CA ASN A 362 28.40 2.08 -14.70
C ASN A 362 27.01 1.68 -15.22
N LYS A 363 26.22 2.65 -15.72
CA LYS A 363 24.84 2.41 -16.19
C LYS A 363 24.80 1.31 -17.25
N ASP A 364 24.11 0.22 -16.91
CA ASP A 364 23.81 -0.89 -17.82
C ASP A 364 22.37 -0.71 -18.36
N GLU A 365 22.27 -0.01 -19.49
CA GLU A 365 20.97 0.35 -20.05
C GLU A 365 20.15 -0.86 -20.48
N ALA A 366 20.79 -1.94 -20.97
CA ALA A 366 20.10 -3.16 -21.35
C ALA A 366 19.46 -3.86 -20.13
N PHE A 367 20.20 -3.94 -19.02
CA PHE A 367 19.70 -4.48 -17.76
C PHE A 367 18.56 -3.62 -17.19
N LEU A 368 18.74 -2.31 -17.14
CA LEU A 368 17.73 -1.38 -16.63
C LEU A 368 16.44 -1.43 -17.45
N ARG A 369 16.56 -1.43 -18.79
CA ARG A 369 15.45 -1.60 -19.72
C ARG A 369 14.69 -2.89 -19.45
N LYS A 370 15.42 -4.00 -19.28
CA LYS A 370 14.82 -5.30 -18.93
C LYS A 370 14.05 -5.21 -17.62
N LYS A 371 14.61 -4.58 -16.58
CA LYS A 371 13.96 -4.44 -15.28
C LYS A 371 12.67 -3.62 -15.33
N ILE A 372 12.63 -2.54 -16.09
CA ILE A 372 11.40 -1.77 -16.29
C ILE A 372 10.37 -2.61 -17.07
N LEU A 373 10.79 -3.31 -18.14
CA LEU A 373 9.88 -4.19 -18.89
C LEU A 373 9.31 -5.33 -18.02
N GLU A 374 10.13 -5.94 -17.14
CA GLU A 374 9.66 -6.94 -16.16
C GLU A 374 8.56 -6.36 -15.28
N MET A 375 8.74 -5.15 -14.75
CA MET A 375 7.78 -4.47 -13.89
C MET A 375 6.40 -4.29 -14.54
N TYR A 376 6.36 -3.92 -15.82
CA TYR A 376 5.10 -3.77 -16.55
C TYR A 376 4.52 -5.10 -17.06
N SER A 377 5.37 -6.11 -17.29
CA SER A 377 4.97 -7.42 -17.80
C SER A 377 4.47 -8.39 -16.71
N ASN A 378 5.05 -8.34 -15.50
CA ASN A 378 4.78 -9.31 -14.45
C ASN A 378 3.32 -9.37 -14.00
N PRO A 379 2.55 -8.27 -13.88
CA PRO A 379 1.11 -8.38 -13.58
C PRO A 379 0.35 -9.23 -14.61
N LEU A 380 0.64 -9.06 -15.90
CA LEU A 380 0.05 -9.88 -16.96
C LEU A 380 0.51 -11.35 -16.87
N LYS A 381 1.80 -11.57 -16.60
CA LYS A 381 2.36 -12.91 -16.39
C LYS A 381 1.68 -13.61 -15.22
N ASN A 382 1.49 -12.93 -14.09
CA ASN A 382 0.79 -13.46 -12.92
C ASN A 382 -0.67 -13.79 -13.24
N TYR A 383 -1.38 -12.91 -13.94
CA TYR A 383 -2.75 -13.18 -14.40
C TYR A 383 -2.84 -14.46 -15.25
N LEU A 384 -1.91 -14.67 -16.17
CA LEU A 384 -1.88 -15.85 -17.03
C LEU A 384 -1.73 -17.17 -16.24
N THR A 385 -1.23 -17.13 -15.02
CA THR A 385 -1.17 -18.32 -14.14
C THR A 385 -2.53 -18.68 -13.54
N THR A 386 -3.52 -17.82 -13.67
CA THR A 386 -4.87 -18.03 -13.11
C THR A 386 -5.87 -18.57 -14.10
N LEU A 387 -5.47 -18.65 -15.38
CA LEU A 387 -6.28 -19.21 -16.49
C LEU A 387 -6.10 -20.71 -16.55
#